data_bc4f936bd1ae6b5434cb053b921a2a0e
#
_entry.id   bc4f936bd1ae6b5434cb053b921a2a0e
#
_cell.length_a   1.000
_cell.length_b   1.000
_cell.length_c   1.000
_cell.angle_alpha   90.00
_cell.angle_beta   90.00
_cell.angle_gamma   90.00
#
_symmetry.space_group_name_H-M   'P 1'
#
loop_
_entity.id
_entity.type
_entity.pdbx_description
1 polymer ?
#
loop_
_entity_poly.entity_id
_entity_poly.type
_entity_poly.pdbx_seq_one_letter_code
_entity_poly.pdbx_strand_id
1 'polypeptide(L)'
;MTDKIHSDDLTERQKREKEYYEQYSQSFDIQQEVDFSPVVSKESRPWNSYWAIYQLVREMFLDGKRLLDFGSGPGDNALRFAKIGYEVEGFDISEGNVSIAKKLFNKYQMKGNFQVSSAENLPFSDESFDVIAGVDILHHVDIEKSLRECRRVLKKGGVAYFREPLEVDLIDKVRNTSLIKMIAPKEKSFEHHITEDERKLNNGDLDTIAKVFPNMVMKRYFFLARFDRFYRKGSDASASVLEQLDALLFKVFPPLKNLGGVVMLILKKD
;
A
#
# COMPACT_ATOMS: atom_id res chain seq x y z
N MET A 1 25.75 10.06 7.67
CA MET A 1 25.55 11.04 6.58
C MET A 1 24.27 10.63 5.91
N THR A 2 23.18 11.37 6.06
CA THR A 2 21.94 11.11 5.34
C THR A 2 22.14 11.72 3.95
N ASP A 3 22.40 10.87 2.97
CA ASP A 3 22.45 11.32 1.58
C ASP A 3 21.06 11.85 1.21
N LYS A 4 20.97 13.16 1.07
CA LYS A 4 19.77 13.80 0.53
C LYS A 4 19.71 13.44 -0.95
N ILE A 5 18.56 12.96 -1.39
CA ILE A 5 18.32 12.85 -2.84
C ILE A 5 18.35 14.28 -3.38
N HIS A 6 19.32 14.57 -4.25
CA HIS A 6 19.36 15.85 -4.93
C HIS A 6 18.19 15.95 -5.92
N SER A 7 17.51 17.08 -5.94
CA SER A 7 16.37 17.31 -6.84
C SER A 7 16.71 17.11 -8.31
N ASP A 8 17.99 17.28 -8.67
CA ASP A 8 18.47 17.13 -10.04
C ASP A 8 18.55 15.66 -10.50
N ASP A 9 18.56 14.71 -9.55
CA ASP A 9 18.58 13.27 -9.84
C ASP A 9 17.18 12.68 -10.02
N LEU A 10 16.12 13.47 -9.75
CA LEU A 10 14.74 13.04 -9.84
C LEU A 10 14.12 13.35 -11.19
N THR A 11 13.32 12.42 -11.71
CA THR A 11 12.44 12.66 -12.86
C THR A 11 11.37 13.71 -12.52
N GLU A 12 10.76 14.34 -13.53
CA GLU A 12 9.68 15.32 -13.31
C GLU A 12 8.49 14.72 -12.55
N ARG A 13 8.15 13.45 -12.79
CA ARG A 13 7.13 12.74 -12.02
C ARG A 13 7.52 12.62 -10.54
N GLN A 14 8.72 12.16 -10.24
CA GLN A 14 9.22 12.03 -8.87
C GLN A 14 9.28 13.38 -8.14
N LYS A 15 9.58 14.47 -8.84
CA LYS A 15 9.54 15.81 -8.26
C LYS A 15 8.13 16.20 -7.84
N ARG A 16 7.12 15.97 -8.71
CA ARG A 16 5.71 16.24 -8.39
C ARG A 16 5.21 15.40 -7.22
N GLU A 17 5.52 14.10 -7.21
CA GLU A 17 5.19 13.20 -6.10
C GLU A 17 5.84 13.67 -4.79
N LYS A 18 7.13 13.98 -4.84
CA LYS A 18 7.85 14.52 -3.67
C LYS A 18 7.20 15.80 -3.13
N GLU A 19 6.89 16.76 -3.99
CA GLU A 19 6.26 18.02 -3.61
C GLU A 19 4.86 17.78 -2.98
N TYR A 20 4.06 16.93 -3.58
CA TYR A 20 2.74 16.57 -3.06
C TYR A 20 2.83 15.95 -1.67
N TYR A 21 3.66 14.92 -1.48
CA TYR A 21 3.81 14.26 -0.19
C TYR A 21 4.52 15.11 0.85
N GLU A 22 5.36 16.05 0.45
CA GLU A 22 5.92 17.04 1.35
C GLU A 22 4.83 17.98 1.90
N GLN A 23 3.89 18.43 1.06
CA GLN A 23 2.73 19.20 1.50
C GLN A 23 1.78 18.37 2.36
N TYR A 24 1.51 17.13 1.98
CA TYR A 24 0.68 16.20 2.75
C TYR A 24 1.24 15.98 4.16
N SER A 25 2.55 15.84 4.29
CA SER A 25 3.22 15.64 5.57
C SER A 25 2.94 16.77 6.57
N GLN A 26 2.77 18.01 6.10
CA GLN A 26 2.48 19.17 6.95
C GLN A 26 1.09 19.09 7.60
N SER A 27 0.15 18.36 7.00
CA SER A 27 -1.21 18.18 7.51
C SER A 27 -1.35 16.98 8.44
N PHE A 28 -0.31 16.16 8.59
CA PHE A 28 -0.37 14.95 9.38
C PHE A 28 -0.42 15.24 10.89
N ASP A 29 -1.46 14.75 11.55
CA ASP A 29 -1.62 14.91 13.01
C ASP A 29 -0.89 13.77 13.76
N ILE A 30 0.31 14.05 14.21
CA ILE A 30 1.12 13.10 15.00
C ILE A 30 0.51 12.77 16.37
N GLN A 31 -0.47 13.55 16.85
CA GLN A 31 -1.16 13.26 18.11
C GLN A 31 -2.23 12.19 17.94
N GLN A 32 -2.74 12.00 16.72
CA GLN A 32 -3.69 10.93 16.45
C GLN A 32 -3.08 9.57 16.81
N GLU A 33 -3.86 8.75 17.54
CA GLU A 33 -3.43 7.41 17.91
C GLU A 33 -3.49 6.45 16.72
N VAL A 34 -2.43 5.65 16.56
CA VAL A 34 -2.38 4.61 15.55
C VAL A 34 -3.26 3.44 15.98
N ASP A 35 -4.20 3.05 15.13
CA ASP A 35 -5.01 1.84 15.33
C ASP A 35 -4.17 0.58 15.09
N PHE A 36 -3.88 -0.15 16.16
CA PHE A 36 -3.18 -1.44 16.11
C PHE A 36 -4.10 -2.65 15.99
N SER A 37 -5.42 -2.47 15.96
CA SER A 37 -6.38 -3.58 15.92
C SER A 37 -6.09 -4.61 14.83
N PRO A 38 -5.61 -4.25 13.60
CA PRO A 38 -5.29 -5.21 12.55
C PRO A 38 -4.19 -6.21 12.92
N VAL A 39 -3.32 -5.85 13.87
CA VAL A 39 -2.14 -6.67 14.23
C VAL A 39 -2.20 -7.27 15.64
N VAL A 40 -3.00 -6.68 16.56
CA VAL A 40 -3.11 -7.19 17.94
C VAL A 40 -4.38 -8.02 18.16
N SER A 41 -5.43 -7.81 17.36
CA SER A 41 -6.68 -8.55 17.49
C SER A 41 -6.50 -10.04 17.17
N LYS A 42 -7.21 -10.89 17.91
CA LYS A 42 -7.38 -12.32 17.58
C LYS A 42 -8.38 -12.54 16.43
N GLU A 43 -9.13 -11.50 16.06
CA GLU A 43 -10.09 -11.55 14.98
C GLU A 43 -9.36 -11.69 13.64
N SER A 44 -9.88 -12.54 12.77
CA SER A 44 -9.41 -12.69 11.40
C SER A 44 -10.42 -12.04 10.44
N ARG A 45 -9.93 -11.11 9.61
CA ARG A 45 -10.74 -10.42 8.59
C ARG A 45 -10.11 -10.54 7.20
N PRO A 46 -9.97 -11.77 6.66
CA PRO A 46 -9.29 -11.99 5.38
C PRO A 46 -10.07 -11.39 4.18
N TRP A 47 -11.29 -10.95 4.42
CA TRP A 47 -12.17 -10.27 3.48
C TRP A 47 -12.00 -8.75 3.46
N ASN A 48 -11.37 -8.17 4.48
CA ASN A 48 -11.03 -6.75 4.52
C ASN A 48 -9.62 -6.55 3.96
N SER A 49 -9.49 -5.80 2.85
CA SER A 49 -8.21 -5.63 2.16
C SER A 49 -7.17 -4.91 3.00
N TYR A 50 -7.59 -4.03 3.92
CA TYR A 50 -6.71 -3.32 4.83
C TYR A 50 -6.14 -4.26 5.91
N TRP A 51 -6.95 -5.14 6.49
CA TRP A 51 -6.48 -6.12 7.48
C TRP A 51 -5.66 -7.24 6.84
N ALA A 52 -6.00 -7.62 5.61
CA ALA A 52 -5.42 -8.77 4.94
C ALA A 52 -3.89 -8.68 4.79
N ILE A 53 -3.34 -7.48 4.52
CA ILE A 53 -1.88 -7.33 4.39
C ILE A 53 -1.18 -7.63 5.72
N TYR A 54 -1.69 -7.12 6.84
CA TYR A 54 -1.08 -7.36 8.16
C TYR A 54 -1.21 -8.82 8.59
N GLN A 55 -2.32 -9.47 8.25
CA GLN A 55 -2.52 -10.89 8.56
C GLN A 55 -1.55 -11.77 7.76
N LEU A 56 -1.37 -11.48 6.46
CA LEU A 56 -0.40 -12.19 5.61
C LEU A 56 1.03 -11.99 6.10
N VAL A 57 1.38 -10.76 6.46
CA VAL A 57 2.71 -10.43 7.02
C VAL A 57 2.93 -11.14 8.34
N ARG A 58 1.92 -11.19 9.22
CA ARG A 58 1.99 -11.89 10.50
C ARG A 58 2.18 -13.41 10.34
N GLU A 59 1.56 -14.03 9.34
CA GLU A 59 1.74 -15.46 9.04
C GLU A 59 3.19 -15.81 8.62
N MET A 60 3.93 -14.83 8.10
CA MET A 60 5.33 -14.97 7.69
C MET A 60 6.33 -14.62 8.79
N PHE A 61 5.84 -14.15 9.95
CA PHE A 61 6.71 -13.67 11.01
C PHE A 61 7.51 -14.82 11.65
N LEU A 62 8.80 -14.59 11.81
CA LEU A 62 9.74 -15.34 12.65
C LEU A 62 10.69 -14.33 13.28
N ASP A 63 11.15 -14.59 14.50
CA ASP A 63 12.09 -13.71 15.21
C ASP A 63 13.34 -13.42 14.38
N GLY A 64 13.79 -12.17 14.43
CA GLY A 64 14.97 -11.69 13.69
C GLY A 64 14.73 -11.44 12.19
N LYS A 65 13.50 -11.59 11.70
CA LYS A 65 13.19 -11.21 10.32
C LYS A 65 13.14 -9.70 10.14
N ARG A 66 13.69 -9.26 9.01
CA ARG A 66 13.70 -7.85 8.58
C ARG A 66 12.59 -7.60 7.57
N LEU A 67 11.86 -6.51 7.77
CA LEU A 67 10.80 -6.06 6.89
C LEU A 67 11.10 -4.66 6.36
N LEU A 68 10.94 -4.48 5.05
CA LEU A 68 10.94 -3.18 4.40
C LEU A 68 9.50 -2.70 4.20
N ASP A 69 9.15 -1.55 4.78
CA ASP A 69 7.94 -0.80 4.44
C ASP A 69 8.22 0.03 3.18
N PHE A 70 7.64 -0.40 2.06
CA PHE A 70 7.93 0.11 0.73
C PHE A 70 7.07 1.32 0.42
N GLY A 71 7.64 2.52 0.49
CA GLY A 71 6.90 3.77 0.48
C GLY A 71 6.18 3.97 1.81
N SER A 72 6.97 4.17 2.88
CA SER A 72 6.45 4.12 4.26
C SER A 72 5.52 5.27 4.64
N GLY A 73 5.44 6.32 3.83
CA GLY A 73 4.69 7.51 4.20
C GLY A 73 5.04 8.01 5.60
N PRO A 74 4.05 8.43 6.40
CA PRO A 74 4.25 8.88 7.77
C PRO A 74 4.60 7.75 8.77
N GLY A 75 4.65 6.46 8.33
CA GLY A 75 5.17 5.35 9.13
C GLY A 75 4.15 4.61 10.00
N ASP A 76 2.87 4.85 9.83
CA ASP A 76 1.82 4.15 10.61
C ASP A 76 1.70 2.66 10.25
N ASN A 77 1.91 2.28 8.97
CA ASN A 77 2.01 0.89 8.54
C ASN A 77 3.27 0.23 9.11
N ALA A 78 4.41 0.92 9.02
CA ALA A 78 5.69 0.49 9.61
C ALA A 78 5.54 0.18 11.11
N LEU A 79 4.83 1.04 11.86
CA LEU A 79 4.54 0.81 13.28
C LEU A 79 3.74 -0.48 13.52
N ARG A 80 2.76 -0.78 12.66
CA ARG A 80 1.99 -2.03 12.76
C ARG A 80 2.88 -3.25 12.50
N PHE A 81 3.79 -3.17 11.53
CA PHE A 81 4.76 -4.24 11.27
C PHE A 81 5.74 -4.41 12.42
N ALA A 82 6.23 -3.33 13.01
CA ALA A 82 7.07 -3.37 14.21
C ALA A 82 6.31 -3.96 15.41
N LYS A 83 5.00 -3.68 15.54
CA LYS A 83 4.14 -4.27 16.58
C LYS A 83 3.95 -5.79 16.43
N ILE A 84 4.04 -6.32 15.21
CA ILE A 84 4.08 -7.78 14.96
C ILE A 84 5.37 -8.38 15.50
N GLY A 85 6.50 -7.62 15.47
CA GLY A 85 7.81 -8.05 15.96
C GLY A 85 8.94 -7.98 14.93
N TYR A 86 8.68 -7.47 13.72
CA TYR A 86 9.72 -7.32 12.70
C TYR A 86 10.73 -6.25 13.06
N GLU A 87 11.98 -6.43 12.61
CA GLU A 87 12.95 -5.35 12.47
C GLU A 87 12.57 -4.54 11.22
N VAL A 88 12.02 -3.33 11.43
CA VAL A 88 11.42 -2.55 10.35
C VAL A 88 12.39 -1.48 9.85
N GLU A 89 12.54 -1.44 8.55
CA GLU A 89 13.10 -0.30 7.83
C GLU A 89 12.06 0.23 6.85
N GLY A 90 12.14 1.52 6.53
CA GLY A 90 11.25 2.16 5.58
C GLY A 90 11.96 3.25 4.78
N PHE A 91 11.40 3.58 3.65
CA PHE A 91 11.81 4.73 2.86
C PHE A 91 10.59 5.47 2.31
N ASP A 92 10.77 6.73 2.06
CA ASP A 92 9.80 7.58 1.36
C ASP A 92 10.54 8.65 0.56
N ILE A 93 9.94 9.17 -0.49
CA ILE A 93 10.55 10.24 -1.29
C ILE A 93 10.45 11.61 -0.59
N SER A 94 9.49 11.78 0.34
CA SER A 94 9.29 12.99 1.15
C SER A 94 10.15 12.98 2.41
N GLU A 95 10.93 14.03 2.60
CA GLU A 95 11.69 14.27 3.84
C GLU A 95 10.74 14.48 5.03
N GLY A 96 9.59 15.12 4.79
CA GLY A 96 8.53 15.35 5.78
C GLY A 96 7.96 14.04 6.30
N ASN A 97 7.57 13.12 5.41
CA ASN A 97 7.08 11.80 5.77
C ASN A 97 8.11 11.01 6.59
N VAL A 98 9.36 10.96 6.14
CA VAL A 98 10.44 10.29 6.87
C VAL A 98 10.65 10.90 8.26
N SER A 99 10.56 12.22 8.39
CA SER A 99 10.63 12.91 9.69
C SER A 99 9.49 12.50 10.61
N ILE A 100 8.27 12.42 10.08
CA ILE A 100 7.08 11.99 10.84
C ILE A 100 7.23 10.53 11.28
N ALA A 101 7.63 9.62 10.38
CA ALA A 101 7.86 8.23 10.70
C ALA A 101 8.83 8.06 11.89
N LYS A 102 9.95 8.78 11.88
CA LYS A 102 10.91 8.79 12.99
C LYS A 102 10.28 9.30 14.30
N LYS A 103 9.48 10.38 14.25
CA LYS A 103 8.77 10.93 15.42
C LYS A 103 7.71 9.96 15.96
N LEU A 104 6.95 9.29 15.07
CA LEU A 104 5.97 8.29 15.47
C LEU A 104 6.64 7.10 16.16
N PHE A 105 7.72 6.58 15.61
CA PHE A 105 8.47 5.49 16.25
C PHE A 105 9.00 5.88 17.62
N ASN A 106 9.48 7.11 17.78
CA ASN A 106 9.88 7.65 19.09
C ASN A 106 8.68 7.78 20.05
N LYS A 107 7.51 8.30 19.59
CA LYS A 107 6.27 8.40 20.38
C LYS A 107 5.86 7.04 20.94
N TYR A 108 5.92 5.98 20.12
CA TYR A 108 5.54 4.63 20.53
C TYR A 108 6.69 3.80 21.12
N GLN A 109 7.87 4.40 21.33
CA GLN A 109 9.09 3.74 21.87
C GLN A 109 9.46 2.47 21.10
N MET A 110 9.24 2.48 19.77
CA MET A 110 9.60 1.40 18.86
C MET A 110 10.90 1.73 18.11
N LYS A 111 11.59 0.67 17.65
CA LYS A 111 12.80 0.80 16.84
C LYS A 111 12.44 0.61 15.36
N GLY A 112 12.94 1.49 14.52
CA GLY A 112 12.82 1.42 13.06
C GLY A 112 13.81 2.39 12.43
N ASN A 113 14.20 2.13 11.19
CA ASN A 113 15.12 2.98 10.44
C ASN A 113 14.42 3.51 9.19
N PHE A 114 14.41 4.83 9.00
CA PHE A 114 13.73 5.49 7.90
C PHE A 114 14.67 6.41 7.17
N GLN A 115 14.66 6.36 5.84
CA GLN A 115 15.53 7.18 5.01
C GLN A 115 14.80 7.72 3.78
N VAL A 116 15.28 8.86 3.28
CA VAL A 116 14.74 9.47 2.07
C VAL A 116 15.30 8.73 0.87
N SER A 117 14.43 8.15 0.04
CA SER A 117 14.83 7.44 -1.17
C SER A 117 13.69 7.34 -2.17
N SER A 118 14.01 7.14 -3.46
CA SER A 118 13.02 6.74 -4.46
C SER A 118 12.91 5.22 -4.52
N ALA A 119 11.73 4.73 -4.91
CA ALA A 119 11.47 3.30 -5.06
C ALA A 119 12.29 2.66 -6.20
N GLU A 120 12.72 3.47 -7.16
CA GLU A 120 13.48 3.06 -8.34
C GLU A 120 14.99 2.91 -8.08
N ASN A 121 15.46 3.36 -6.90
CA ASN A 121 16.88 3.26 -6.51
C ASN A 121 16.99 3.15 -4.99
N LEU A 122 16.89 1.94 -4.46
CA LEU A 122 16.86 1.69 -3.04
C LEU A 122 18.28 1.65 -2.43
N PRO A 123 18.54 2.36 -1.33
CA PRO A 123 19.86 2.43 -0.69
C PRO A 123 20.13 1.20 0.22
N PHE A 124 19.59 0.05 -0.13
CA PHE A 124 19.76 -1.18 0.61
C PHE A 124 20.58 -2.19 -0.20
N SER A 125 21.36 -3.02 0.50
CA SER A 125 22.09 -4.11 -0.12
C SER A 125 21.16 -5.19 -0.69
N ASP A 126 21.67 -5.96 -1.64
CA ASP A 126 20.96 -7.12 -2.15
C ASP A 126 20.58 -8.09 -1.02
N GLU A 127 19.44 -8.74 -1.17
CA GLU A 127 18.99 -9.79 -0.26
C GLU A 127 18.98 -9.39 1.23
N SER A 128 18.55 -8.14 1.51
CA SER A 128 18.51 -7.56 2.86
C SER A 128 17.26 -7.91 3.65
N PHE A 129 16.11 -8.12 2.97
CA PHE A 129 14.81 -8.23 3.63
C PHE A 129 14.16 -9.59 3.41
N ASP A 130 13.54 -10.11 4.46
CA ASP A 130 12.76 -11.35 4.42
C ASP A 130 11.36 -11.11 3.89
N VAL A 131 10.80 -9.94 4.22
CA VAL A 131 9.47 -9.50 3.82
C VAL A 131 9.54 -8.04 3.34
N ILE A 132 8.78 -7.74 2.30
CA ILE A 132 8.52 -6.36 1.86
C ILE A 132 7.01 -6.15 1.90
N ALA A 133 6.56 -5.00 2.36
CA ALA A 133 5.14 -4.64 2.35
C ALA A 133 4.98 -3.22 1.82
N GLY A 134 4.01 -2.99 0.93
CA GLY A 134 3.68 -1.67 0.41
C GLY A 134 2.17 -1.51 0.31
N VAL A 135 1.66 -0.35 0.65
CA VAL A 135 0.24 -0.02 0.63
C VAL A 135 0.05 1.24 -0.22
N ASP A 136 -0.69 1.07 -1.32
CA ASP A 136 -1.05 2.17 -2.22
C ASP A 136 0.19 2.98 -2.71
N ILE A 137 1.23 2.28 -3.20
CA ILE A 137 2.51 2.86 -3.63
C ILE A 137 2.87 2.57 -5.09
N LEU A 138 2.55 1.38 -5.64
CA LEU A 138 3.03 1.00 -6.98
C LEU A 138 2.47 1.88 -8.09
N HIS A 139 1.30 2.46 -7.89
CA HIS A 139 0.69 3.37 -8.87
C HIS A 139 1.31 4.78 -8.88
N HIS A 140 2.20 5.09 -7.93
CA HIS A 140 2.96 6.35 -7.84
C HIS A 140 4.37 6.25 -8.43
N VAL A 141 4.85 5.07 -8.82
CA VAL A 141 6.25 4.82 -9.19
C VAL A 141 6.41 4.21 -10.59
N ASP A 142 7.63 4.19 -11.12
CA ASP A 142 7.97 3.34 -12.28
C ASP A 142 7.93 1.88 -11.83
N ILE A 143 6.85 1.19 -12.16
CA ILE A 143 6.55 -0.16 -11.66
C ILE A 143 7.67 -1.14 -11.97
N GLU A 144 8.21 -1.11 -13.20
CA GLU A 144 9.25 -2.07 -13.59
C GLU A 144 10.55 -1.84 -12.81
N LYS A 145 11.02 -0.59 -12.74
CA LYS A 145 12.25 -0.26 -12.03
C LYS A 145 12.11 -0.52 -10.53
N SER A 146 11.00 -0.07 -9.94
CA SER A 146 10.74 -0.24 -8.51
C SER A 146 10.63 -1.70 -8.11
N LEU A 147 9.98 -2.54 -8.94
CA LEU A 147 9.89 -3.97 -8.65
C LEU A 147 11.20 -4.72 -8.91
N ARG A 148 12.07 -4.26 -9.83
CA ARG A 148 13.42 -4.78 -9.96
C ARG A 148 14.25 -4.51 -8.71
N GLU A 149 14.16 -3.31 -8.15
CA GLU A 149 14.78 -2.96 -6.86
C GLU A 149 14.17 -3.76 -5.70
N CYS A 150 12.83 -3.85 -5.63
CA CYS A 150 12.14 -4.70 -4.67
C CYS A 150 12.69 -6.15 -4.73
N ARG A 151 12.78 -6.74 -5.93
CA ARG A 151 13.33 -8.09 -6.12
C ARG A 151 14.82 -8.19 -5.74
N ARG A 152 15.61 -7.15 -6.00
CA ARG A 152 17.03 -7.11 -5.65
C ARG A 152 17.23 -7.19 -4.14
N VAL A 153 16.53 -6.33 -3.39
CA VAL A 153 16.70 -6.24 -1.94
C VAL A 153 15.97 -7.34 -1.16
N LEU A 154 15.01 -8.03 -1.78
CA LEU A 154 14.31 -9.17 -1.20
C LEU A 154 15.23 -10.40 -1.19
N LYS A 155 15.31 -11.14 -0.09
CA LYS A 155 16.05 -12.40 0.02
C LYS A 155 15.44 -13.48 -0.85
N LYS A 156 16.21 -14.48 -1.25
CA LYS A 156 15.70 -15.71 -1.86
C LYS A 156 14.71 -16.37 -0.91
N GLY A 157 13.58 -16.83 -1.45
CA GLY A 157 12.46 -17.33 -0.65
C GLY A 157 11.65 -16.28 0.10
N GLY A 158 12.06 -15.00 0.02
CA GLY A 158 11.32 -13.87 0.59
C GLY A 158 10.05 -13.55 -0.18
N VAL A 159 9.15 -12.79 0.45
CA VAL A 159 7.84 -12.43 -0.10
C VAL A 159 7.58 -10.94 0.01
N ALA A 160 7.12 -10.33 -1.08
CA ALA A 160 6.63 -8.97 -1.08
C ALA A 160 5.10 -8.95 -1.20
N TYR A 161 4.45 -8.11 -0.39
CA TYR A 161 3.02 -7.88 -0.36
C TYR A 161 2.71 -6.45 -0.76
N PHE A 162 1.86 -6.26 -1.78
CA PHE A 162 1.39 -4.93 -2.17
C PHE A 162 -0.13 -4.91 -2.22
N ARG A 163 -0.73 -3.93 -1.54
CA ARG A 163 -2.15 -3.62 -1.66
C ARG A 163 -2.30 -2.41 -2.55
N GLU A 164 -3.04 -2.55 -3.66
CA GLU A 164 -3.14 -1.50 -4.67
C GLU A 164 -4.57 -1.32 -5.18
N PRO A 165 -4.97 -0.09 -5.54
CA PRO A 165 -6.19 0.13 -6.31
C PRO A 165 -6.02 -0.44 -7.71
N LEU A 166 -7.08 -1.13 -8.20
CA LEU A 166 -7.09 -1.75 -9.52
C LEU A 166 -8.22 -1.18 -10.37
N GLU A 167 -7.91 -0.86 -11.61
CA GLU A 167 -8.90 -0.45 -12.60
C GLU A 167 -9.79 -1.64 -12.98
N VAL A 168 -11.09 -1.39 -13.09
CA VAL A 168 -12.08 -2.35 -13.58
C VAL A 168 -12.88 -1.69 -14.67
N ASP A 169 -12.45 -1.88 -15.91
CA ASP A 169 -12.95 -1.18 -17.11
C ASP A 169 -14.46 -1.05 -17.17
N LEU A 170 -15.19 -2.16 -16.92
CA LEU A 170 -16.64 -2.17 -16.98
C LEU A 170 -17.26 -1.22 -15.95
N ILE A 171 -16.77 -1.27 -14.72
CA ILE A 171 -17.32 -0.50 -13.61
C ILE A 171 -16.87 0.96 -13.69
N ASP A 172 -15.61 1.20 -14.07
CA ASP A 172 -15.09 2.55 -14.22
C ASP A 172 -15.76 3.28 -15.41
N LYS A 173 -16.10 2.58 -16.49
CA LYS A 173 -16.97 3.11 -17.57
C LYS A 173 -18.35 3.50 -17.06
N VAL A 174 -19.03 2.63 -16.31
CA VAL A 174 -20.35 2.94 -15.72
C VAL A 174 -20.28 4.13 -14.78
N ARG A 175 -19.29 4.14 -13.88
CA ARG A 175 -19.05 5.25 -12.93
C ARG A 175 -18.85 6.58 -13.62
N ASN A 176 -18.17 6.61 -14.75
CA ASN A 176 -17.83 7.81 -15.48
C ASN A 176 -19.00 8.35 -16.34
N THR A 177 -20.16 7.66 -16.37
CA THR A 177 -21.34 8.18 -17.05
C THR A 177 -21.89 9.43 -16.38
N SER A 178 -22.45 10.35 -17.17
CA SER A 178 -23.03 11.61 -16.68
C SER A 178 -24.14 11.36 -15.64
N LEU A 179 -24.88 10.26 -15.78
CA LEU A 179 -25.95 9.89 -14.85
C LEU A 179 -25.41 9.58 -13.44
N ILE A 180 -24.35 8.78 -13.34
CA ILE A 180 -23.73 8.46 -12.05
C ILE A 180 -23.08 9.71 -11.43
N LYS A 181 -22.38 10.51 -12.22
CA LYS A 181 -21.78 11.79 -11.76
C LYS A 181 -22.82 12.77 -11.23
N MET A 182 -24.04 12.74 -11.78
CA MET A 182 -25.13 13.59 -11.32
C MET A 182 -25.74 13.12 -9.98
N ILE A 183 -25.77 11.81 -9.74
CA ILE A 183 -26.35 11.20 -8.54
C ILE A 183 -25.33 11.10 -7.40
N ALA A 184 -24.04 11.00 -7.71
CA ALA A 184 -22.99 10.91 -6.71
C ALA A 184 -22.84 12.25 -5.94
N PRO A 185 -22.84 12.23 -4.59
CA PRO A 185 -22.66 13.43 -3.80
C PRO A 185 -21.31 14.08 -4.11
N LYS A 186 -21.31 15.39 -4.44
CA LYS A 186 -20.09 16.16 -4.79
C LYS A 186 -19.03 16.15 -3.67
N GLU A 187 -19.48 16.13 -2.41
CA GLU A 187 -18.60 16.09 -1.22
C GLU A 187 -17.88 14.75 -0.99
N LYS A 188 -18.31 13.71 -1.71
CA LYS A 188 -17.72 12.37 -1.66
C LYS A 188 -17.15 11.97 -3.02
N SER A 189 -16.89 12.96 -3.87
CA SER A 189 -16.27 12.73 -5.16
C SER A 189 -14.85 12.18 -4.95
N PHE A 190 -14.42 11.37 -5.90
CA PHE A 190 -13.18 10.60 -5.88
C PHE A 190 -11.90 11.45 -5.96
N GLU A 191 -12.01 12.77 -5.82
CA GLU A 191 -10.98 13.76 -6.09
C GLU A 191 -10.13 14.18 -4.88
N HIS A 192 -10.27 13.52 -3.72
CA HIS A 192 -9.33 13.75 -2.62
C HIS A 192 -8.13 12.80 -2.80
N HIS A 193 -6.99 13.38 -3.13
CA HIS A 193 -5.67 12.77 -3.28
C HIS A 193 -5.32 12.24 -4.69
N ILE A 194 -5.59 13.01 -5.74
CA ILE A 194 -5.13 12.64 -7.09
C ILE A 194 -4.07 13.63 -7.51
N THR A 195 -2.79 13.19 -7.56
CA THR A 195 -1.80 13.87 -8.39
C THR A 195 -2.17 13.67 -9.87
N GLU A 196 -1.74 14.55 -10.78
CA GLU A 196 -2.00 14.39 -12.21
C GLU A 196 -1.49 13.05 -12.76
N ASP A 197 -0.54 12.43 -12.07
CA ASP A 197 0.09 11.16 -12.43
C ASP A 197 -0.54 9.95 -11.74
N GLU A 198 -1.44 10.17 -10.75
CA GLU A 198 -2.07 9.09 -9.98
C GLU A 198 -3.13 8.39 -10.80
N ARG A 199 -2.91 7.12 -11.06
CA ARG A 199 -3.84 6.23 -11.72
C ARG A 199 -3.88 4.88 -11.01
N LYS A 200 -4.99 4.22 -11.04
CA LYS A 200 -5.08 2.83 -10.58
C LYS A 200 -4.19 1.92 -11.44
N LEU A 201 -3.73 0.81 -10.88
CA LEU A 201 -3.09 -0.23 -11.68
C LEU A 201 -4.06 -0.73 -12.76
N ASN A 202 -3.54 -1.02 -13.94
CA ASN A 202 -4.29 -1.62 -15.04
C ASN A 202 -3.71 -2.99 -15.42
N ASN A 203 -4.30 -3.64 -16.42
CA ASN A 203 -3.84 -4.96 -16.86
C ASN A 203 -2.40 -4.94 -17.41
N GLY A 204 -1.98 -3.86 -18.09
CA GLY A 204 -0.59 -3.72 -18.56
C GLY A 204 0.43 -3.65 -17.41
N ASP A 205 0.02 -3.03 -16.30
CA ASP A 205 0.84 -3.01 -15.08
C ASP A 205 0.95 -4.42 -14.47
N LEU A 206 -0.15 -5.15 -14.41
CA LEU A 206 -0.15 -6.53 -13.93
C LEU A 206 0.75 -7.42 -14.79
N ASP A 207 0.75 -7.25 -16.10
CA ASP A 207 1.66 -7.95 -17.01
C ASP A 207 3.14 -7.59 -16.74
N THR A 208 3.41 -6.32 -16.44
CA THR A 208 4.75 -5.85 -16.07
C THR A 208 5.20 -6.46 -14.75
N ILE A 209 4.32 -6.49 -13.75
CA ILE A 209 4.58 -7.12 -12.45
C ILE A 209 4.88 -8.62 -12.64
N ALA A 210 4.08 -9.31 -13.45
CA ALA A 210 4.25 -10.74 -13.74
C ALA A 210 5.58 -11.06 -14.44
N LYS A 211 6.11 -10.15 -15.27
CA LYS A 211 7.44 -10.30 -15.89
C LYS A 211 8.57 -10.26 -14.86
N VAL A 212 8.45 -9.42 -13.82
CA VAL A 212 9.46 -9.32 -12.75
C VAL A 212 9.30 -10.43 -11.71
N PHE A 213 8.05 -10.79 -11.40
CA PHE A 213 7.69 -11.84 -10.45
C PHE A 213 6.75 -12.88 -11.08
N PRO A 214 7.28 -13.88 -11.81
CA PRO A 214 6.45 -14.84 -12.56
C PRO A 214 5.50 -15.66 -11.70
N ASN A 215 5.84 -15.87 -10.41
CA ASN A 215 5.03 -16.62 -9.45
C ASN A 215 4.08 -15.72 -8.66
N MET A 216 3.67 -14.57 -9.24
CA MET A 216 2.72 -13.65 -8.62
C MET A 216 1.38 -14.32 -8.35
N VAL A 217 0.87 -14.12 -7.13
CA VAL A 217 -0.50 -14.48 -6.76
C VAL A 217 -1.29 -13.22 -6.47
N MET A 218 -2.54 -13.17 -6.93
CA MET A 218 -3.45 -12.04 -6.72
C MET A 218 -4.67 -12.45 -5.92
N LYS A 219 -5.05 -11.63 -4.94
CA LYS A 219 -6.36 -11.67 -4.29
C LYS A 219 -7.08 -10.36 -4.56
N ARG A 220 -8.34 -10.39 -4.95
CA ARG A 220 -9.13 -9.19 -5.26
C ARG A 220 -10.18 -8.93 -4.21
N TYR A 221 -10.46 -7.65 -3.99
CA TYR A 221 -11.37 -7.11 -2.99
C TYR A 221 -12.22 -5.99 -3.58
N PHE A 222 -13.22 -5.52 -2.86
CA PHE A 222 -13.99 -4.32 -3.19
C PHE A 222 -14.78 -4.43 -4.49
N PHE A 223 -15.76 -5.31 -4.51
CA PHE A 223 -16.82 -5.31 -5.53
C PHE A 223 -18.00 -4.44 -5.07
N LEU A 224 -18.82 -4.90 -4.11
CA LEU A 224 -19.88 -4.10 -3.50
C LEU A 224 -19.33 -3.10 -2.48
N ALA A 225 -18.26 -3.46 -1.79
CA ALA A 225 -17.64 -2.64 -0.76
C ALA A 225 -17.10 -1.29 -1.29
N ARG A 226 -16.95 -1.12 -2.62
CA ARG A 226 -16.68 0.20 -3.21
C ARG A 226 -17.77 1.24 -2.91
N PHE A 227 -18.98 0.79 -2.57
CA PHE A 227 -20.08 1.66 -2.16
C PHE A 227 -20.08 2.00 -0.67
N ASP A 228 -19.23 1.36 0.13
CA ASP A 228 -19.11 1.59 1.57
C ASP A 228 -18.92 3.07 1.92
N ARG A 229 -18.14 3.79 1.14
CA ARG A 229 -17.88 5.22 1.37
C ARG A 229 -19.14 6.09 1.41
N PHE A 230 -20.26 5.62 0.85
CA PHE A 230 -21.54 6.33 0.96
C PHE A 230 -22.25 6.08 2.27
N TYR A 231 -21.95 4.97 2.95
CA TYR A 231 -22.64 4.49 4.13
C TYR A 231 -21.75 4.33 5.37
N ARG A 232 -20.45 4.06 5.14
CA ARG A 232 -19.50 3.78 6.22
C ARG A 232 -19.12 5.05 6.95
N LYS A 233 -19.25 4.99 8.29
CA LYS A 233 -18.67 5.97 9.18
C LYS A 233 -17.49 5.29 9.89
N GLY A 234 -16.29 5.79 9.67
CA GLY A 234 -15.07 5.27 10.30
C GLY A 234 -13.95 4.93 9.32
N SER A 235 -12.85 4.41 9.86
CA SER A 235 -11.65 4.07 9.10
C SER A 235 -11.81 2.78 8.28
N ASP A 236 -10.90 2.55 7.32
CA ASP A 236 -10.84 1.32 6.52
C ASP A 236 -10.58 0.06 7.37
N ALA A 237 -10.07 0.23 8.58
CA ALA A 237 -9.89 -0.85 9.54
C ALA A 237 -11.22 -1.35 10.14
N SER A 238 -12.32 -0.56 10.10
CA SER A 238 -13.60 -0.97 10.65
C SER A 238 -14.26 -2.07 9.79
N ALA A 239 -15.03 -2.94 10.44
CA ALA A 239 -15.76 -4.01 9.74
C ALA A 239 -16.83 -3.43 8.81
N SER A 240 -16.92 -3.97 7.59
CA SER A 240 -17.93 -3.63 6.60
C SER A 240 -18.80 -4.83 6.27
N VAL A 241 -20.11 -4.61 6.23
CA VAL A 241 -21.07 -5.63 5.79
C VAL A 241 -20.89 -5.91 4.29
N LEU A 242 -20.61 -4.88 3.49
CA LEU A 242 -20.42 -5.05 2.05
C LEU A 242 -19.15 -5.84 1.72
N GLU A 243 -18.07 -5.67 2.48
CA GLU A 243 -16.85 -6.50 2.33
C GLU A 243 -17.12 -7.97 2.68
N GLN A 244 -17.93 -8.24 3.72
CA GLN A 244 -18.32 -9.62 4.06
C GLN A 244 -19.20 -10.24 2.97
N LEU A 245 -20.13 -9.46 2.41
CA LEU A 245 -20.94 -9.90 1.27
C LEU A 245 -20.08 -10.16 0.03
N ASP A 246 -19.08 -9.32 -0.25
CA ASP A 246 -18.12 -9.54 -1.34
C ASP A 246 -17.38 -10.86 -1.16
N ALA A 247 -16.91 -11.15 0.04
CA ALA A 247 -16.22 -12.41 0.33
C ALA A 247 -17.11 -13.64 0.10
N LEU A 248 -18.39 -13.55 0.51
CA LEU A 248 -19.37 -14.60 0.26
C LEU A 248 -19.65 -14.76 -1.24
N LEU A 249 -19.92 -13.66 -1.94
CA LEU A 249 -20.19 -13.66 -3.39
C LEU A 249 -18.99 -14.22 -4.18
N PHE A 250 -17.78 -13.85 -3.83
CA PHE A 250 -16.56 -14.36 -4.48
C PHE A 250 -16.33 -15.86 -4.23
N LYS A 251 -16.85 -16.40 -3.13
CA LYS A 251 -16.81 -17.83 -2.84
C LYS A 251 -17.88 -18.59 -3.64
N VAL A 252 -19.11 -18.06 -3.71
CA VAL A 252 -20.24 -18.70 -4.39
C VAL A 252 -20.15 -18.55 -5.91
N PHE A 253 -19.72 -17.38 -6.39
CA PHE A 253 -19.58 -17.06 -7.80
C PHE A 253 -18.20 -16.47 -8.11
N PRO A 254 -17.16 -17.32 -8.24
CA PRO A 254 -15.75 -16.88 -8.39
C PRO A 254 -15.47 -15.86 -9.52
N PRO A 255 -16.17 -15.87 -10.68
CA PRO A 255 -15.94 -14.87 -11.72
C PRO A 255 -16.12 -13.41 -11.27
N LEU A 256 -16.96 -13.16 -10.24
CA LEU A 256 -17.14 -11.82 -9.68
C LEU A 256 -15.87 -11.23 -9.09
N LYS A 257 -14.86 -12.04 -8.74
CA LYS A 257 -13.54 -11.55 -8.31
C LYS A 257 -12.93 -10.60 -9.33
N ASN A 258 -13.17 -10.82 -10.62
CA ASN A 258 -12.64 -9.97 -11.69
C ASN A 258 -13.19 -8.53 -11.65
N LEU A 259 -14.26 -8.30 -10.90
CA LEU A 259 -14.83 -6.97 -10.68
C LEU A 259 -14.31 -6.29 -9.40
N GLY A 260 -13.38 -6.92 -8.67
CA GLY A 260 -12.77 -6.34 -7.49
C GLY A 260 -11.85 -5.17 -7.86
N GLY A 261 -12.03 -4.01 -7.20
CA GLY A 261 -11.33 -2.76 -7.48
C GLY A 261 -10.09 -2.51 -6.59
N VAL A 262 -9.73 -3.46 -5.73
CA VAL A 262 -8.49 -3.48 -4.95
C VAL A 262 -7.84 -4.84 -5.11
N VAL A 263 -6.53 -4.86 -5.28
CA VAL A 263 -5.74 -6.08 -5.42
C VAL A 263 -4.71 -6.18 -4.30
N MET A 264 -4.55 -7.37 -3.75
CA MET A 264 -3.40 -7.77 -2.95
C MET A 264 -2.50 -8.63 -3.82
N LEU A 265 -1.32 -8.12 -4.12
CA LEU A 265 -0.27 -8.81 -4.85
C LEU A 265 0.64 -9.52 -3.86
N ILE A 266 0.91 -10.80 -4.10
CA ILE A 266 1.83 -11.63 -3.32
C ILE A 266 2.93 -12.08 -4.28
N LEU A 267 4.12 -11.50 -4.11
CA LEU A 267 5.25 -11.62 -5.03
C LEU A 267 6.35 -12.39 -4.34
N LYS A 268 6.68 -13.60 -4.82
CA LYS A 268 7.74 -14.44 -4.25
C LYS A 268 9.01 -14.35 -5.08
N LYS A 269 10.15 -14.21 -4.40
CA LYS A 269 11.48 -14.35 -5.01
C LYS A 269 11.95 -15.80 -4.85
N ASP A 270 12.22 -16.45 -5.96
CA ASP A 270 12.79 -17.80 -6.02
C ASP A 270 14.27 -17.79 -5.66
#